data_a3cbc0251aab1f0fda302db5b5b776c7
#
_entry.id   a3cbc0251aab1f0fda302db5b5b776c7
#
_cell.length_a   1.000
_cell.length_b   1.000
_cell.length_c   1.000
_cell.angle_alpha   90.00
_cell.angle_beta   90.00
_cell.angle_gamma   90.00
#
_symmetry.space_group_name_H-M   'P 1'
#
loop_
_entity.id
_entity.type
_entity.pdbx_description
1 polymer ?
#
loop_
_entity_poly.entity_id
_entity_poly.type
_entity_poly.pdbx_seq_one_letter_code
_entity_poly.pdbx_strand_id
1 'polypeptide(L)'
;MFLNIDELKKVAPNTLNLDEYASGLKADEPTIIFRDYNEPTEPPCMAKDVTLFDFDKNPRPETDLANAYGIKPNIPGINVINAIRGALGPGNYALHIADGSYTGYSIWELNEFIRNFDQTNLRTYVPEAFDCDDFSQVLQGYVNAFFLGIAFGTIWYGPRNPPNWGHSVNIFYSYTNNKIYLVEPQNDRFYEFNKNAWKAWMVIL
;
A
#
# COMPACT_ATOMS: atom_id res chain seq x y z
N MET A 1 -16.90 -1.31 -14.81
CA MET A 1 -17.84 -2.46 -14.76
C MET A 1 -17.29 -3.36 -13.68
N PHE A 2 -17.85 -3.31 -12.49
CA PHE A 2 -17.40 -4.12 -11.37
C PHE A 2 -18.10 -5.47 -11.47
N LEU A 3 -17.32 -6.55 -11.53
CA LEU A 3 -17.85 -7.90 -11.42
C LEU A 3 -18.33 -8.07 -9.97
N ASN A 4 -19.57 -8.43 -9.78
CA ASN A 4 -20.04 -8.79 -8.44
C ASN A 4 -19.49 -10.17 -8.04
N ILE A 5 -19.61 -10.53 -6.76
CA ILE A 5 -19.08 -11.80 -6.21
C ILE A 5 -19.61 -13.02 -6.99
N ASP A 6 -20.82 -12.97 -7.51
CA ASP A 6 -21.42 -14.07 -8.27
C ASP A 6 -20.83 -14.21 -9.68
N GLU A 7 -20.31 -13.12 -10.25
CA GLU A 7 -19.58 -13.14 -11.51
C GLU A 7 -18.15 -13.66 -11.33
N LEU A 8 -17.49 -13.31 -10.22
CA LEU A 8 -16.18 -13.86 -9.86
C LEU A 8 -16.24 -15.38 -9.64
N LYS A 9 -17.28 -15.92 -9.03
CA LYS A 9 -17.51 -17.36 -8.87
C LYS A 9 -17.62 -18.11 -10.20
N LYS A 10 -18.03 -17.46 -11.29
CA LYS A 10 -18.13 -18.05 -12.63
C LYS A 10 -16.79 -18.13 -13.36
N VAL A 11 -15.85 -17.27 -13.02
CA VAL A 11 -14.54 -17.17 -13.71
C VAL A 11 -13.47 -18.08 -13.11
N ALA A 12 -13.64 -18.48 -11.83
CA ALA A 12 -12.71 -19.36 -11.13
C ALA A 12 -13.44 -20.52 -10.40
N PRO A 13 -13.98 -21.51 -11.12
CA PRO A 13 -14.82 -22.55 -10.52
C PRO A 13 -14.09 -23.55 -9.61
N ASN A 14 -12.76 -23.48 -9.49
CA ASN A 14 -11.96 -24.49 -8.77
C ASN A 14 -11.00 -23.92 -7.70
N THR A 15 -11.17 -22.66 -7.29
CA THR A 15 -10.30 -22.09 -6.26
C THR A 15 -11.11 -21.70 -5.04
N LEU A 16 -10.89 -22.42 -3.95
CA LEU A 16 -11.35 -22.20 -2.57
C LEU A 16 -12.88 -22.15 -2.40
N ASN A 17 -13.39 -23.22 -1.81
CA ASN A 17 -14.75 -23.23 -1.25
C ASN A 17 -14.80 -22.28 -0.04
N LEU A 18 -15.12 -21.01 -0.28
CA LEU A 18 -15.23 -19.97 0.75
C LEU A 18 -16.26 -20.33 1.83
N ASP A 19 -17.28 -21.14 1.48
CA ASP A 19 -18.30 -21.59 2.41
C ASP A 19 -17.74 -22.65 3.38
N GLU A 20 -16.77 -23.45 2.93
CA GLU A 20 -16.09 -24.46 3.77
C GLU A 20 -15.07 -23.80 4.72
N TYR A 21 -14.43 -22.72 4.28
CA TYR A 21 -13.54 -21.91 5.11
C TYR A 21 -14.32 -21.14 6.17
N ALA A 22 -15.47 -20.60 5.83
CA ALA A 22 -16.37 -19.89 6.77
C ALA A 22 -17.04 -20.83 7.78
N SER A 23 -17.35 -22.09 7.41
CA SER A 23 -18.01 -23.04 8.30
C SER A 23 -17.05 -23.67 9.32
N GLY A 24 -15.72 -23.61 9.09
CA GLY A 24 -14.69 -24.09 10.03
C GLY A 24 -14.36 -23.10 11.14
N LEU A 25 -14.68 -21.84 10.97
CA LEU A 25 -14.49 -20.78 11.97
C LEU A 25 -15.73 -20.72 12.87
N LYS A 26 -15.79 -21.55 13.91
CA LYS A 26 -16.56 -21.22 15.11
C LYS A 26 -15.79 -20.12 15.86
N ALA A 27 -15.76 -18.93 15.28
CA ALA A 27 -15.41 -17.75 16.00
C ALA A 27 -16.64 -17.30 16.76
N ASP A 28 -16.52 -17.06 18.05
CA ASP A 28 -17.37 -16.11 18.75
C ASP A 28 -17.47 -14.89 17.83
N GLU A 29 -18.68 -14.48 17.49
CA GLU A 29 -18.92 -13.46 16.46
C GLU A 29 -17.97 -12.28 16.68
N PRO A 30 -17.13 -11.89 15.69
CA PRO A 30 -16.34 -10.70 15.86
C PRO A 30 -17.32 -9.55 16.01
N THR A 31 -17.37 -8.98 17.20
CA THR A 31 -18.13 -7.76 17.44
C THR A 31 -17.52 -6.70 16.55
N ILE A 32 -18.15 -6.43 15.41
CA ILE A 32 -17.78 -5.30 14.55
C ILE A 32 -18.13 -4.06 15.37
N ILE A 33 -17.14 -3.53 16.04
CA ILE A 33 -17.26 -2.26 16.74
C ILE A 33 -17.22 -1.21 15.64
N PHE A 34 -18.38 -0.74 15.19
CA PHE A 34 -18.47 0.50 14.44
C PHE A 34 -17.95 1.61 15.37
N ARG A 35 -16.72 2.03 15.18
CA ARG A 35 -16.25 3.25 15.83
C ARG A 35 -17.06 4.40 15.26
N ASP A 36 -17.73 5.16 16.15
CA ASP A 36 -18.04 6.56 15.83
C ASP A 36 -16.78 7.22 15.27
N TYR A 37 -16.92 7.85 14.11
CA TYR A 37 -15.85 8.61 13.45
C TYR A 37 -15.52 9.90 14.25
N ASN A 38 -15.09 9.72 15.48
CA ASN A 38 -14.28 10.72 16.15
C ASN A 38 -12.87 10.54 15.57
N GLU A 39 -12.30 11.61 15.05
CA GLU A 39 -11.01 11.63 14.36
C GLU A 39 -10.02 10.64 14.99
N PRO A 40 -9.44 9.70 14.19
CA PRO A 40 -8.51 8.74 14.74
C PRO A 40 -7.39 9.52 15.41
N THR A 41 -7.18 9.27 16.68
CA THR A 41 -5.96 9.77 17.36
C THR A 41 -4.79 9.25 16.54
N GLU A 42 -4.01 10.17 15.96
CA GLU A 42 -2.86 9.81 15.13
C GLU A 42 -2.02 8.76 15.85
N PRO A 43 -1.69 7.63 15.18
CA PRO A 43 -0.83 6.64 15.79
C PRO A 43 0.47 7.27 16.27
N PRO A 44 1.01 6.85 17.42
CA PRO A 44 2.18 7.48 18.02
C PRO A 44 3.44 7.47 17.15
N CYS A 45 3.46 6.63 16.12
CA CYS A 45 4.57 6.47 15.18
C CYS A 45 4.41 7.25 13.87
N MET A 46 3.30 7.97 13.64
CA MET A 46 3.13 8.71 12.39
C MET A 46 4.14 9.84 12.23
N ALA A 47 4.72 9.90 11.05
CA ALA A 47 5.62 11.00 10.69
C ALA A 47 4.82 12.32 10.66
N LYS A 48 5.22 13.25 11.51
CA LYS A 48 4.78 14.65 11.42
C LYS A 48 5.48 15.31 10.23
N ASP A 49 4.86 16.29 9.61
CA ASP A 49 5.42 17.05 8.48
C ASP A 49 5.51 16.25 7.15
N VAL A 50 4.50 15.48 6.82
CA VAL A 50 4.37 14.82 5.51
C VAL A 50 3.72 15.75 4.49
N THR A 51 4.24 15.78 3.26
CA THR A 51 3.54 16.40 2.13
C THR A 51 2.59 15.37 1.53
N LEU A 52 1.32 15.49 1.86
CA LEU A 52 0.29 14.60 1.34
C LEU A 52 0.10 14.78 -0.16
N PHE A 53 -0.15 13.66 -0.87
CA PHE A 53 -0.62 13.71 -2.24
C PHE A 53 -2.11 14.10 -2.23
N ASP A 54 -2.40 15.24 -2.84
CA ASP A 54 -3.76 15.80 -2.93
C ASP A 54 -4.40 15.36 -4.25
N PHE A 55 -5.27 14.36 -4.20
CA PHE A 55 -5.97 13.83 -5.38
C PHE A 55 -6.92 14.85 -6.02
N ASP A 56 -7.47 15.79 -5.25
CA ASP A 56 -8.38 16.82 -5.78
C ASP A 56 -7.62 17.85 -6.61
N LYS A 57 -6.39 18.18 -6.19
CA LYS A 57 -5.49 19.07 -6.96
C LYS A 57 -4.75 18.38 -8.09
N ASN A 58 -4.69 17.04 -8.04
CA ASN A 58 -4.04 16.20 -9.05
C ASN A 58 -5.06 15.23 -9.64
N PRO A 59 -6.01 15.68 -10.48
CA PRO A 59 -7.03 14.81 -11.03
C PRO A 59 -6.41 13.73 -11.92
N ARG A 60 -7.08 12.60 -12.03
CA ARG A 60 -6.64 11.48 -12.84
C ARG A 60 -6.51 11.90 -14.31
N PRO A 61 -5.34 11.73 -14.96
CA PRO A 61 -5.17 12.07 -16.37
C PRO A 61 -6.06 11.18 -17.28
N GLU A 62 -6.58 11.73 -18.37
CA GLU A 62 -7.38 10.95 -19.34
C GLU A 62 -6.59 9.77 -19.92
N THR A 63 -5.28 9.94 -20.13
CA THR A 63 -4.38 8.87 -20.58
C THR A 63 -4.29 7.72 -19.60
N ASP A 64 -4.42 7.99 -18.29
CA ASP A 64 -4.43 6.97 -17.26
C ASP A 64 -5.76 6.18 -17.28
N LEU A 65 -6.88 6.85 -17.50
CA LEU A 65 -8.18 6.19 -17.69
C LEU A 65 -8.18 5.23 -18.88
N ALA A 66 -7.58 5.63 -20.01
CA ALA A 66 -7.45 4.77 -21.18
C ALA A 66 -6.59 3.52 -20.89
N ASN A 67 -5.53 3.67 -20.09
CA ASN A 67 -4.62 2.59 -19.69
C ASN A 67 -5.20 1.69 -18.57
N ALA A 68 -6.14 2.15 -17.79
CA ALA A 68 -6.77 1.36 -16.73
C ALA A 68 -7.51 0.12 -17.27
N TYR A 69 -8.04 0.22 -18.48
CA TYR A 69 -8.78 -0.85 -19.15
C TYR A 69 -7.98 -1.56 -20.25
N GLY A 70 -6.74 -1.14 -20.50
CA GLY A 70 -5.86 -1.69 -21.53
C GLY A 70 -4.83 -2.68 -21.01
N ILE A 71 -3.90 -3.03 -21.91
CA ILE A 71 -2.72 -3.83 -21.55
C ILE A 71 -1.80 -2.98 -20.68
N LYS A 72 -1.55 -3.43 -19.47
CA LYS A 72 -0.65 -2.75 -18.54
C LYS A 72 0.80 -2.80 -19.04
N PRO A 73 1.56 -1.70 -18.91
CA PRO A 73 2.96 -1.71 -19.33
C PRO A 73 3.80 -2.61 -18.43
N ASN A 74 4.76 -3.30 -19.02
CA ASN A 74 5.79 -4.02 -18.30
C ASN A 74 6.92 -3.04 -17.91
N ILE A 75 7.18 -2.92 -16.64
CA ILE A 75 8.18 -2.01 -16.06
C ILE A 75 9.42 -2.80 -15.66
N PRO A 76 10.58 -2.58 -16.28
CA PRO A 76 11.82 -3.21 -15.85
C PRO A 76 12.13 -2.89 -14.38
N GLY A 77 12.54 -3.91 -13.60
CA GLY A 77 12.88 -3.73 -12.18
C GLY A 77 13.94 -2.65 -11.93
N ILE A 78 14.88 -2.47 -12.87
CA ILE A 78 15.89 -1.40 -12.78
C ILE A 78 15.26 0.00 -12.75
N ASN A 79 14.13 0.23 -13.41
CA ASN A 79 13.44 1.52 -13.38
C ASN A 79 12.86 1.77 -11.99
N VAL A 80 12.28 0.75 -11.38
CA VAL A 80 11.75 0.80 -10.00
C VAL A 80 12.90 1.06 -9.02
N ILE A 81 14.01 0.34 -9.13
CA ILE A 81 15.21 0.54 -8.30
C ILE A 81 15.73 1.99 -8.41
N ASN A 82 15.81 2.53 -9.62
CA ASN A 82 16.29 3.90 -9.84
C ASN A 82 15.32 4.94 -9.24
N ALA A 83 14.00 4.72 -9.38
CA ALA A 83 13.01 5.59 -8.78
C ALA A 83 13.09 5.56 -7.23
N ILE A 84 13.24 4.38 -6.62
CA ILE A 84 13.44 4.24 -5.17
C ILE A 84 14.70 4.99 -4.72
N ARG A 85 15.83 4.76 -5.38
CA ARG A 85 17.09 5.45 -5.05
C ARG A 85 16.99 6.97 -5.19
N GLY A 86 16.29 7.45 -6.21
CA GLY A 86 16.02 8.88 -6.41
C GLY A 86 15.17 9.48 -5.30
N ALA A 87 14.12 8.78 -4.90
CA ALA A 87 13.20 9.22 -3.85
C ALA A 87 13.83 9.20 -2.46
N LEU A 88 14.48 8.09 -2.08
CA LEU A 88 15.05 7.92 -0.75
C LEU A 88 16.40 8.66 -0.58
N GLY A 89 17.06 8.98 -1.70
CA GLY A 89 18.38 9.60 -1.70
C GLY A 89 19.52 8.62 -1.34
N PRO A 90 20.76 9.11 -1.23
CA PRO A 90 21.89 8.29 -0.86
C PRO A 90 21.78 7.83 0.61
N GLY A 91 21.99 6.54 0.84
CA GLY A 91 21.95 5.96 2.18
C GLY A 91 22.25 4.47 2.18
N ASN A 92 22.65 3.96 3.35
CA ASN A 92 22.83 2.53 3.56
C ASN A 92 21.49 1.96 4.06
N TYR A 93 20.64 1.56 3.13
CA TYR A 93 19.42 0.80 3.41
C TYR A 93 19.46 -0.53 2.65
N ALA A 94 18.88 -1.57 3.24
CA ALA A 94 18.68 -2.82 2.56
C ALA A 94 17.56 -2.66 1.52
N LEU A 95 17.82 -3.04 0.28
CA LEU A 95 16.83 -3.02 -0.80
C LEU A 95 16.68 -4.44 -1.35
N HIS A 96 15.53 -5.04 -1.10
CA HIS A 96 15.15 -6.35 -1.63
C HIS A 96 14.12 -6.17 -2.73
N ILE A 97 14.50 -6.52 -3.95
CA ILE A 97 13.64 -6.52 -5.13
C ILE A 97 13.55 -7.98 -5.60
N ALA A 98 12.35 -8.55 -5.52
CA ALA A 98 12.14 -9.95 -5.86
C ALA A 98 12.07 -10.18 -7.37
N ASP A 99 11.51 -9.22 -8.12
CA ASP A 99 11.17 -9.40 -9.52
C ASP A 99 12.04 -8.58 -10.47
N GLY A 100 12.36 -9.18 -11.61
CA GLY A 100 13.09 -8.49 -12.70
C GLY A 100 12.24 -7.47 -13.45
N SER A 101 10.91 -7.58 -13.35
CA SER A 101 9.95 -6.64 -13.95
C SER A 101 8.64 -6.61 -13.19
N TYR A 102 7.91 -5.52 -13.33
CA TYR A 102 6.64 -5.25 -12.67
C TYR A 102 5.57 -4.84 -13.69
N THR A 103 4.31 -5.01 -13.31
CA THR A 103 3.17 -4.46 -14.04
C THR A 103 2.94 -3.00 -13.63
N GLY A 104 2.82 -2.10 -14.59
CA GLY A 104 2.65 -0.66 -14.33
C GLY A 104 1.23 -0.32 -13.90
N TYR A 105 1.08 0.16 -12.68
CA TYR A 105 -0.16 0.72 -12.14
C TYR A 105 0.05 2.18 -11.75
N SER A 106 -1.02 2.96 -11.80
CA SER A 106 -1.00 4.36 -11.41
C SER A 106 -1.37 4.55 -9.94
N ILE A 107 -1.01 5.71 -9.39
CA ILE A 107 -1.41 6.09 -8.03
C ILE A 107 -2.94 6.20 -7.88
N TRP A 108 -3.66 6.58 -8.94
CA TRP A 108 -5.12 6.69 -8.93
C TRP A 108 -5.80 5.34 -8.85
N GLU A 109 -5.29 4.33 -9.58
CA GLU A 109 -5.80 2.95 -9.50
C GLU A 109 -5.62 2.37 -8.11
N LEU A 110 -4.43 2.56 -7.52
CA LEU A 110 -4.15 2.10 -6.18
C LEU A 110 -5.03 2.82 -5.14
N ASN A 111 -5.19 4.15 -5.25
CA ASN A 111 -6.06 4.92 -4.36
C ASN A 111 -7.53 4.50 -4.47
N GLU A 112 -8.01 4.23 -5.68
CA GLU A 112 -9.37 3.74 -5.91
C GLU A 112 -9.60 2.38 -5.22
N PHE A 113 -8.62 1.48 -5.32
CA PHE A 113 -8.67 0.19 -4.63
C PHE A 113 -8.67 0.35 -3.10
N ILE A 114 -7.72 1.12 -2.56
CA ILE A 114 -7.59 1.31 -1.11
C ILE A 114 -8.89 1.90 -0.54
N ARG A 115 -9.43 2.94 -1.15
CA ARG A 115 -10.65 3.59 -0.67
C ARG A 115 -11.92 2.74 -0.74
N ASN A 116 -11.99 1.78 -1.67
CA ASN A 116 -13.23 1.02 -1.90
C ASN A 116 -13.18 -0.43 -1.38
N PHE A 117 -11.98 -1.00 -1.21
CA PHE A 117 -11.83 -2.43 -0.92
C PHE A 117 -10.93 -2.73 0.27
N ASP A 118 -9.98 -1.85 0.61
CA ASP A 118 -9.13 -2.05 1.76
C ASP A 118 -9.88 -1.76 3.07
N GLN A 119 -9.59 -2.56 4.08
CA GLN A 119 -10.13 -2.43 5.44
C GLN A 119 -9.00 -2.44 6.49
N THR A 120 -7.76 -2.32 6.05
CA THR A 120 -6.60 -2.35 6.94
C THR A 120 -6.67 -1.21 7.95
N ASN A 121 -7.06 -0.01 7.50
CA ASN A 121 -7.23 1.20 8.30
C ASN A 121 -8.32 1.10 9.39
N LEU A 122 -9.23 0.12 9.27
CA LEU A 122 -10.29 -0.11 10.27
C LEU A 122 -9.82 -0.97 11.46
N ARG A 123 -8.61 -1.53 11.39
CA ARG A 123 -8.05 -2.35 12.46
C ARG A 123 -7.59 -1.49 13.63
N THR A 124 -7.59 -2.08 14.82
CA THR A 124 -7.09 -1.40 16.02
C THR A 124 -5.58 -1.58 16.12
N TYR A 125 -4.85 -0.49 16.30
CA TYR A 125 -3.43 -0.52 16.64
C TYR A 125 -3.23 -1.10 18.05
N VAL A 126 -2.37 -2.12 18.16
CA VAL A 126 -2.00 -2.76 19.43
C VAL A 126 -0.47 -2.84 19.47
N PRO A 127 0.21 -2.08 20.36
CA PRO A 127 1.67 -2.09 20.42
C PRO A 127 2.22 -3.51 20.53
N GLU A 128 3.28 -3.81 19.78
CA GLU A 128 3.99 -5.11 19.74
C GLU A 128 3.14 -6.31 19.29
N ALA A 129 1.85 -6.13 19.02
CA ALA A 129 0.96 -7.23 18.65
C ALA A 129 0.26 -7.03 17.31
N PHE A 130 -0.06 -5.80 16.97
CA PHE A 130 -0.57 -5.36 15.67
C PHE A 130 -0.22 -3.89 15.48
N ASP A 131 1.02 -3.63 15.14
CA ASP A 131 1.58 -2.28 15.01
C ASP A 131 1.90 -1.89 13.56
N CYS A 132 2.74 -0.90 13.33
CA CYS A 132 2.92 -0.31 12.01
C CYS A 132 3.42 -1.28 10.94
N ASP A 133 4.23 -2.28 11.28
CA ASP A 133 4.71 -3.25 10.31
C ASP A 133 3.66 -4.33 9.98
N ASP A 134 2.83 -4.72 10.95
CA ASP A 134 1.68 -5.60 10.70
C ASP A 134 0.66 -4.93 9.78
N PHE A 135 0.32 -3.65 10.03
CA PHE A 135 -0.54 -2.89 9.14
C PHE A 135 0.02 -2.86 7.70
N SER A 136 1.30 -2.57 7.53
CA SER A 136 1.91 -2.50 6.21
C SER A 136 2.00 -3.86 5.51
N GLN A 137 2.21 -4.96 6.25
CA GLN A 137 2.22 -6.31 5.70
C GLN A 137 0.81 -6.76 5.27
N VAL A 138 -0.21 -6.45 6.06
CA VAL A 138 -1.60 -6.77 5.70
C VAL A 138 -2.02 -6.03 4.43
N LEU A 139 -1.79 -4.72 4.33
CA LEU A 139 -2.11 -3.96 3.12
C LEU A 139 -1.30 -4.47 1.92
N GLN A 140 -0.01 -4.79 2.09
CA GLN A 140 0.81 -5.38 1.04
C GLN A 140 0.19 -6.68 0.51
N GLY A 141 -0.26 -7.56 1.40
CA GLY A 141 -0.91 -8.81 1.03
C GLY A 141 -2.17 -8.60 0.20
N TYR A 142 -3.04 -7.68 0.61
CA TYR A 142 -4.27 -7.34 -0.13
C TYR A 142 -3.97 -6.75 -1.51
N VAL A 143 -3.08 -5.77 -1.58
CA VAL A 143 -2.72 -5.12 -2.84
C VAL A 143 -2.08 -6.10 -3.81
N ASN A 144 -1.12 -6.92 -3.37
CA ASN A 144 -0.44 -7.89 -4.23
C ASN A 144 -1.36 -9.03 -4.68
N ALA A 145 -2.36 -9.39 -3.90
CA ALA A 145 -3.37 -10.38 -4.29
C ALA A 145 -4.30 -9.84 -5.38
N PHE A 146 -4.58 -8.53 -5.38
CA PHE A 146 -5.48 -7.89 -6.34
C PHE A 146 -4.75 -7.40 -7.61
N PHE A 147 -3.58 -6.79 -7.46
CA PHE A 147 -2.78 -6.24 -8.55
C PHE A 147 -1.57 -7.12 -8.85
N LEU A 148 -1.72 -8.04 -9.78
CA LEU A 148 -0.65 -8.99 -10.11
C LEU A 148 0.59 -8.27 -10.65
N GLY A 149 1.72 -8.50 -10.00
CA GLY A 149 3.01 -7.96 -10.41
C GLY A 149 3.18 -6.45 -10.16
N ILE A 150 2.38 -5.84 -9.30
CA ILE A 150 2.55 -4.44 -8.90
C ILE A 150 3.86 -4.23 -8.15
N ALA A 151 4.53 -3.09 -8.38
CA ALA A 151 5.67 -2.67 -7.55
C ALA A 151 5.17 -2.00 -6.26
N PHE A 152 4.68 -2.83 -5.33
CA PHE A 152 4.13 -2.42 -4.03
C PHE A 152 4.72 -3.30 -2.93
N GLY A 153 5.24 -2.67 -1.89
CA GLY A 153 5.92 -3.37 -0.83
C GLY A 153 5.91 -2.61 0.49
N THR A 154 6.90 -2.87 1.32
CA THR A 154 7.03 -2.26 2.64
C THR A 154 8.36 -1.52 2.78
N ILE A 155 8.35 -0.40 3.47
CA ILE A 155 9.52 0.40 3.83
C ILE A 155 9.55 0.65 5.34
N TRP A 156 10.74 0.48 5.95
CA TRP A 156 11.03 0.90 7.32
C TRP A 156 11.93 2.12 7.30
N TYR A 157 11.52 3.15 7.98
CA TYR A 157 12.25 4.43 8.04
C TYR A 157 12.06 5.13 9.39
N GLY A 158 12.82 6.17 9.61
CA GLY A 158 12.72 7.03 10.78
C GLY A 158 13.44 8.35 10.59
N PRO A 159 13.45 9.23 11.60
CA PRO A 159 14.12 10.51 11.49
C PRO A 159 15.65 10.31 11.34
N ARG A 160 16.29 11.23 10.61
CA ARG A 160 17.75 11.24 10.49
C ARG A 160 18.41 11.63 11.81
N ASN A 161 17.79 12.55 12.55
CA ASN A 161 18.41 13.16 13.73
C ASN A 161 17.33 13.73 14.70
N PRO A 162 17.28 13.26 15.95
CA PRO A 162 17.84 12.00 16.43
C PRO A 162 17.04 10.79 15.92
N PRO A 163 17.65 9.61 15.76
CA PRO A 163 16.95 8.39 15.37
C PRO A 163 16.24 7.80 16.60
N ASN A 164 15.12 8.39 17.00
CA ASN A 164 14.42 8.08 18.24
C ASN A 164 13.08 7.35 18.06
N TRP A 165 12.68 7.08 16.82
CA TRP A 165 11.52 6.26 16.47
C TRP A 165 11.71 5.57 15.12
N GLY A 166 10.97 4.52 14.89
CA GLY A 166 10.88 3.82 13.63
C GLY A 166 9.42 3.69 13.19
N HIS A 167 9.21 3.65 11.89
CA HIS A 167 7.90 3.48 11.32
C HIS A 167 7.96 2.60 10.08
N SER A 168 6.93 1.80 9.88
CA SER A 168 6.74 0.96 8.70
C SER A 168 5.48 1.38 7.97
N VAL A 169 5.59 1.56 6.66
CA VAL A 169 4.47 1.86 5.76
C VAL A 169 4.67 1.14 4.44
N ASN A 170 3.70 1.25 3.55
CA ASN A 170 3.87 0.72 2.21
C ASN A 170 4.58 1.70 1.29
N ILE A 171 5.31 1.14 0.31
CA ILE A 171 5.99 1.87 -0.75
C ILE A 171 5.45 1.42 -2.10
N PHE A 172 5.18 2.36 -2.98
CA PHE A 172 4.56 2.13 -4.28
C PHE A 172 5.28 2.91 -5.38
N TYR A 173 5.52 2.22 -6.52
CA TYR A 173 5.97 2.87 -7.73
C TYR A 173 4.81 3.13 -8.68
N SER A 174 4.52 4.40 -8.95
CA SER A 174 3.52 4.81 -9.94
C SER A 174 4.18 5.00 -11.31
N TYR A 175 3.76 4.19 -12.30
CA TYR A 175 4.36 4.23 -13.63
C TYR A 175 4.02 5.50 -14.41
N THR A 176 2.86 6.10 -14.19
CA THR A 176 2.35 7.24 -14.97
C THR A 176 3.19 8.50 -14.82
N ASN A 177 3.83 8.68 -13.68
CA ASN A 177 4.69 9.81 -13.40
C ASN A 177 6.11 9.42 -12.97
N ASN A 178 6.41 8.10 -13.01
CA ASN A 178 7.73 7.55 -12.64
C ASN A 178 8.18 7.98 -11.22
N LYS A 179 7.24 7.95 -10.27
CA LYS A 179 7.47 8.38 -8.89
C LYS A 179 7.22 7.27 -7.88
N ILE A 180 7.90 7.42 -6.75
CA ILE A 180 7.67 6.62 -5.54
C ILE A 180 6.76 7.40 -4.61
N TYR A 181 5.75 6.72 -4.11
CA TYR A 181 4.86 7.18 -3.06
C TYR A 181 4.91 6.25 -1.85
N LEU A 182 4.72 6.81 -0.69
CA LEU A 182 4.43 6.08 0.53
C LEU A 182 2.92 6.04 0.76
N VAL A 183 2.44 4.94 1.30
CA VAL A 183 1.03 4.74 1.65
C VAL A 183 0.97 4.37 3.11
N GLU A 184 0.29 5.20 3.90
CA GLU A 184 0.05 4.95 5.30
C GLU A 184 -1.15 4.02 5.47
N PRO A 185 -0.94 2.74 5.86
CA PRO A 185 -2.03 1.76 5.91
C PRO A 185 -3.03 1.99 7.04
N GLN A 186 -2.69 2.85 8.01
CA GLN A 186 -3.56 3.16 9.14
C GLN A 186 -4.60 4.24 8.84
N ASN A 187 -4.45 4.99 7.72
CA ASN A 187 -5.37 6.07 7.35
C ASN A 187 -5.47 6.34 5.85
N ASP A 188 -4.94 5.45 5.00
CA ASP A 188 -5.00 5.47 3.54
C ASP A 188 -4.39 6.72 2.88
N ARG A 189 -3.50 7.41 3.58
CA ARG A 189 -2.86 8.63 3.07
C ARG A 189 -1.66 8.30 2.21
N PHE A 190 -1.53 9.04 1.09
CA PHE A 190 -0.39 8.97 0.19
C PHE A 190 0.50 10.19 0.37
N TYR A 191 1.82 9.98 0.38
CA TYR A 191 2.80 11.06 0.52
C TYR A 191 4.15 10.70 -0.12
N GLU A 192 4.99 11.71 -0.35
CA GLU A 192 6.35 11.51 -0.84
C GLU A 192 7.34 11.39 0.34
N PHE A 193 8.38 10.60 0.16
CA PHE A 193 9.43 10.43 1.18
C PHE A 193 10.25 11.72 1.33
N ASN A 194 10.29 12.26 2.54
CA ASN A 194 11.13 13.43 2.85
C ASN A 194 12.57 13.00 3.16
N LYS A 195 13.39 12.83 2.12
CA LYS A 195 14.79 12.41 2.25
C LYS A 195 15.69 13.36 3.06
N ASN A 196 15.27 14.59 3.31
CA ASN A 196 16.02 15.53 4.14
C ASN A 196 15.76 15.30 5.63
N ALA A 197 14.54 14.93 6.01
CA ALA A 197 14.14 14.66 7.37
C ALA A 197 14.31 13.19 7.77
N TRP A 198 14.16 12.25 6.83
CA TRP A 198 14.06 10.83 7.10
C TRP A 198 15.21 10.03 6.50
N LYS A 199 15.42 8.86 7.07
CA LYS A 199 16.36 7.84 6.61
C LYS A 199 15.61 6.52 6.51
N ALA A 200 15.66 5.89 5.34
CA ALA A 200 15.21 4.52 5.18
C ALA A 200 16.24 3.53 5.74
N TRP A 201 15.77 2.40 6.23
CA TRP A 201 16.60 1.29 6.72
C TRP A 201 16.44 0.06 5.84
N MET A 202 15.22 -0.23 5.40
CA MET A 202 14.91 -1.39 4.60
C MET A 202 13.72 -1.11 3.67
N VAL A 203 13.79 -1.67 2.47
CA VAL A 203 12.69 -1.71 1.49
C VAL A 203 12.60 -3.12 0.97
N ILE A 204 11.38 -3.67 0.92
CA ILE A 204 11.05 -4.98 0.35
C ILE A 204 9.91 -4.80 -0.65
N LEU A 205 10.12 -5.25 -1.91
CA LEU A 205 9.15 -5.28 -3.01
C LEU A 205 9.02 -6.69 -3.55
#